data_f6b53e854ce370010e7e6e810e83dc47
#
_entry.id   f6b53e854ce370010e7e6e810e83dc47
#
_cell.length_a   1.000
_cell.length_b   1.000
_cell.length_c   1.000
_cell.angle_alpha   90.00
_cell.angle_beta   90.00
_cell.angle_gamma   90.00
#
_symmetry.space_group_name_H-M   'P 1'
#
loop_
_entity.id
_entity.type
_entity.pdbx_description
1 polymer ?
#
loop_
_entity_poly.entity_id
_entity_poly.type
_entity_poly.pdbx_seq_one_letter_code
_entity_poly.pdbx_strand_id
1 'polypeptide(L)'
;ALNLVAITGMVTALFAASVALVQNDIKKIIAYSTCSQLGYMFFAAGVGAYHVAMFHLFTHAFFKALLFLGAGSVIHAFKDEQDIRNMGGVRKKLPYTYIFMLLGTLALTGFPFLSGFYSKDAIIEFAYLKKSSLGNYAATVGILTAFLTSIYSWRLFFKTFHGSYNNKKIPINETHESPLVML
;
A
#
# COMPACT_ATOMS: atom_id res chain seq x y z
N ALA A 1 28.83 -6.15 0.12
CA ALA A 1 27.67 -6.15 1.01
C ALA A 1 26.52 -5.30 0.47
N LEU A 2 26.73 -4.00 0.13
CA LEU A 2 25.66 -3.08 -0.32
C LEU A 2 24.95 -3.54 -1.60
N ASN A 3 25.66 -4.09 -2.58
CA ASN A 3 25.05 -4.62 -3.81
C ASN A 3 24.08 -5.78 -3.49
N LEU A 4 24.40 -6.63 -2.54
CA LEU A 4 23.50 -7.72 -2.11
C LEU A 4 22.23 -7.14 -1.48
N VAL A 5 22.36 -6.13 -0.63
CA VAL A 5 21.21 -5.43 -0.01
C VAL A 5 20.32 -4.77 -1.08
N ALA A 6 20.93 -4.14 -2.10
CA ALA A 6 20.18 -3.56 -3.19
C ALA A 6 19.40 -4.62 -4.00
N ILE A 7 20.06 -5.73 -4.36
CA ILE A 7 19.43 -6.82 -5.14
C ILE A 7 18.29 -7.46 -4.35
N THR A 8 18.52 -7.81 -3.08
CA THR A 8 17.46 -8.38 -2.23
C THR A 8 16.29 -7.42 -2.06
N GLY A 9 16.57 -6.12 -1.90
CA GLY A 9 15.54 -5.08 -1.84
C GLY A 9 14.69 -5.00 -3.11
N MET A 10 15.33 -4.97 -4.30
CA MET A 10 14.65 -4.96 -5.59
C MET A 10 13.76 -6.19 -5.79
N VAL A 11 14.31 -7.39 -5.54
CA VAL A 11 13.56 -8.65 -5.67
C VAL A 11 12.37 -8.66 -4.73
N THR A 12 12.57 -8.29 -3.46
CA THR A 12 11.49 -8.22 -2.47
C THR A 12 10.40 -7.23 -2.87
N ALA A 13 10.79 -6.03 -3.34
CA ALA A 13 9.84 -4.99 -3.74
C ALA A 13 8.92 -5.47 -4.87
N LEU A 14 9.51 -6.03 -5.92
CA LEU A 14 8.77 -6.49 -7.11
C LEU A 14 7.95 -7.75 -6.79
N PHE A 15 8.53 -8.75 -6.12
CA PHE A 15 7.87 -9.99 -5.77
C PHE A 15 6.66 -9.74 -4.85
N ALA A 16 6.83 -8.98 -3.77
CA ALA A 16 5.73 -8.70 -2.85
C ALA A 16 4.61 -7.88 -3.52
N ALA A 17 4.93 -6.94 -4.42
CA ALA A 17 3.93 -6.21 -5.18
C ALA A 17 3.14 -7.12 -6.13
N SER A 18 3.79 -8.06 -6.80
CA SER A 18 3.12 -9.04 -7.68
C SER A 18 2.20 -9.97 -6.90
N VAL A 19 2.60 -10.39 -5.70
CA VAL A 19 1.74 -11.18 -4.80
C VAL A 19 0.54 -10.36 -4.33
N ALA A 20 0.74 -9.08 -3.92
CA ALA A 20 -0.34 -8.20 -3.51
C ALA A 20 -1.41 -8.01 -4.60
N LEU A 21 -1.00 -8.03 -5.87
CA LEU A 21 -1.90 -7.86 -7.01
C LEU A 21 -2.93 -9.00 -7.13
N VAL A 22 -2.58 -10.22 -6.79
CA VAL A 22 -3.44 -11.41 -6.93
C VAL A 22 -4.17 -11.79 -5.64
N GLN A 23 -3.78 -11.25 -4.49
CA GLN A 23 -4.46 -11.49 -3.22
C GLN A 23 -5.89 -10.93 -3.21
N ASN A 24 -6.78 -11.62 -2.48
CA ASN A 24 -8.15 -11.17 -2.28
C ASN A 24 -8.48 -10.82 -0.82
N ASP A 25 -7.62 -11.19 0.11
CA ASP A 25 -7.73 -10.85 1.52
C ASP A 25 -7.19 -9.42 1.76
N ILE A 26 -8.03 -8.53 2.31
CA ILE A 26 -7.70 -7.12 2.53
C ILE A 26 -6.44 -6.95 3.40
N LYS A 27 -6.30 -7.74 4.49
CA LYS A 27 -5.12 -7.70 5.37
C LYS A 27 -3.87 -8.18 4.63
N LYS A 28 -3.97 -9.26 3.86
CA LYS A 28 -2.83 -9.80 3.09
C LYS A 28 -2.37 -8.84 2.00
N ILE A 29 -3.30 -8.17 1.29
CA ILE A 29 -2.93 -7.14 0.31
C ILE A 29 -2.10 -6.05 0.96
N ILE A 30 -2.53 -5.51 2.11
CA ILE A 30 -1.83 -4.44 2.81
C ILE A 30 -0.50 -4.95 3.39
N ALA A 31 -0.43 -6.20 3.89
CA ALA A 31 0.79 -6.81 4.40
C ALA A 31 1.84 -7.00 3.31
N TYR A 32 1.49 -7.60 2.17
CA TYR A 32 2.41 -7.73 1.03
C TYR A 32 2.83 -6.37 0.46
N SER A 33 1.92 -5.40 0.47
CA SER A 33 2.26 -4.02 0.16
C SER A 33 3.31 -3.45 1.14
N THR A 34 3.23 -3.79 2.43
CA THR A 34 4.27 -3.41 3.42
C THR A 34 5.61 -4.06 3.09
N CYS A 35 5.63 -5.36 2.82
CA CYS A 35 6.85 -6.06 2.39
C CYS A 35 7.47 -5.41 1.14
N SER A 36 6.64 -5.03 0.17
CA SER A 36 7.09 -4.34 -1.03
C SER A 36 7.74 -2.98 -0.72
N GLN A 37 7.13 -2.17 0.16
CA GLN A 37 7.69 -0.87 0.55
C GLN A 37 8.99 -1.02 1.38
N LEU A 38 9.10 -2.05 2.22
CA LEU A 38 10.37 -2.38 2.89
C LEU A 38 11.45 -2.71 1.85
N GLY A 39 11.10 -3.43 0.78
CA GLY A 39 12.00 -3.67 -0.35
C GLY A 39 12.54 -2.36 -0.97
N TYR A 40 11.71 -1.31 -1.09
CA TYR A 40 12.17 0.03 -1.51
C TYR A 40 13.23 0.60 -0.56
N MET A 41 13.02 0.50 0.75
CA MET A 41 13.96 1.01 1.74
C MET A 41 15.29 0.23 1.68
N PHE A 42 15.22 -1.08 1.48
CA PHE A 42 16.41 -1.92 1.35
C PHE A 42 17.21 -1.58 0.10
N PHE A 43 16.59 -1.47 -1.08
CA PHE A 43 17.38 -1.09 -2.26
C PHE A 43 17.87 0.36 -2.20
N ALA A 44 17.11 1.28 -1.58
CA ALA A 44 17.59 2.63 -1.34
C ALA A 44 18.84 2.64 -0.46
N ALA A 45 18.83 1.89 0.65
CA ALA A 45 20.01 1.71 1.50
C ALA A 45 21.16 1.04 0.73
N GLY A 46 20.88 0.03 -0.09
CA GLY A 46 21.87 -0.67 -0.91
C GLY A 46 22.53 0.20 -1.98
N VAL A 47 21.83 1.20 -2.51
CA VAL A 47 22.44 2.21 -3.41
C VAL A 47 23.14 3.35 -2.64
N GLY A 48 23.09 3.36 -1.31
CA GLY A 48 23.75 4.34 -0.45
C GLY A 48 22.86 5.53 -0.04
N ALA A 49 21.57 5.53 -0.40
CA ALA A 49 20.62 6.60 -0.08
C ALA A 49 19.95 6.40 1.30
N TYR A 50 20.75 6.29 2.36
CA TYR A 50 20.26 5.96 3.72
C TYR A 50 19.24 6.95 4.26
N HIS A 51 19.48 8.26 4.08
CA HIS A 51 18.58 9.31 4.55
C HIS A 51 17.20 9.23 3.86
N VAL A 52 17.17 8.89 2.57
CA VAL A 52 15.93 8.73 1.82
C VAL A 52 15.19 7.46 2.25
N ALA A 53 15.92 6.35 2.50
CA ALA A 53 15.35 5.12 3.03
C ALA A 53 14.68 5.37 4.41
N MET A 54 15.34 6.11 5.30
CA MET A 54 14.80 6.49 6.62
C MET A 54 13.62 7.45 6.50
N PHE A 55 13.68 8.42 5.59
CA PHE A 55 12.55 9.31 5.32
C PHE A 55 11.32 8.53 4.84
N HIS A 56 11.51 7.58 3.92
CA HIS A 56 10.41 6.73 3.48
C HIS A 56 9.89 5.81 4.59
N LEU A 57 10.76 5.29 5.46
CA LEU A 57 10.35 4.50 6.63
C LEU A 57 9.40 5.31 7.53
N PHE A 58 9.74 6.56 7.81
CA PHE A 58 8.93 7.44 8.64
C PHE A 58 7.55 7.70 8.01
N THR A 59 7.51 8.16 6.76
CA THR A 59 6.25 8.43 6.06
C THR A 59 5.40 7.17 5.89
N HIS A 60 6.05 6.04 5.57
CA HIS A 60 5.42 4.74 5.41
C HIS A 60 4.71 4.27 6.67
N ALA A 61 5.31 4.47 7.86
CA ALA A 61 4.70 4.06 9.12
C ALA A 61 3.31 4.68 9.31
N PHE A 62 3.15 5.98 9.01
CA PHE A 62 1.88 6.69 9.17
C PHE A 62 0.80 6.22 8.19
N PHE A 63 1.08 6.23 6.90
CA PHE A 63 0.04 5.84 5.95
C PHE A 63 -0.27 4.34 5.97
N LYS A 64 0.67 3.50 6.43
CA LYS A 64 0.39 2.07 6.64
C LYS A 64 -0.44 1.82 7.89
N ALA A 65 -0.16 2.51 8.98
CA ALA A 65 -1.01 2.46 10.15
C ALA A 65 -2.46 2.84 9.79
N LEU A 66 -2.63 3.95 9.04
CA LEU A 66 -3.93 4.40 8.56
C LEU A 66 -4.65 3.34 7.71
N LEU A 67 -3.95 2.69 6.78
CA LEU A 67 -4.52 1.63 5.93
C LEU A 67 -4.88 0.37 6.73
N PHE A 68 -4.04 -0.05 7.69
CA PHE A 68 -4.34 -1.23 8.52
C PHE A 68 -5.50 -0.98 9.48
N LEU A 69 -5.57 0.18 10.12
CA LEU A 69 -6.69 0.55 10.99
C LEU A 69 -7.98 0.68 10.19
N GLY A 70 -7.93 1.33 9.02
CA GLY A 70 -9.08 1.41 8.11
C GLY A 70 -9.55 0.03 7.63
N ALA A 71 -8.62 -0.88 7.30
CA ALA A 71 -8.97 -2.26 6.96
C ALA A 71 -9.58 -3.00 8.16
N GLY A 72 -9.09 -2.77 9.37
CA GLY A 72 -9.68 -3.30 10.60
C GLY A 72 -11.13 -2.85 10.79
N SER A 73 -11.40 -1.57 10.56
CA SER A 73 -12.76 -1.00 10.61
C SER A 73 -13.68 -1.63 9.55
N VAL A 74 -13.19 -1.81 8.31
CA VAL A 74 -13.95 -2.52 7.26
C VAL A 74 -14.28 -3.95 7.69
N ILE A 75 -13.31 -4.72 8.16
CA ILE A 75 -13.50 -6.10 8.58
C ILE A 75 -14.51 -6.19 9.73
N HIS A 76 -14.42 -5.28 10.69
CA HIS A 76 -15.40 -5.19 11.80
C HIS A 76 -16.82 -4.95 11.27
N ALA A 77 -16.99 -4.01 10.34
CA ALA A 77 -18.29 -3.72 9.73
C ALA A 77 -18.88 -4.91 8.95
N PHE A 78 -18.01 -5.78 8.43
CA PHE A 78 -18.37 -7.01 7.71
C PHE A 78 -18.31 -8.28 8.59
N LYS A 79 -18.37 -8.16 9.94
CA LYS A 79 -18.39 -9.29 10.88
C LYS A 79 -17.29 -10.33 10.56
N ASP A 80 -16.04 -9.86 10.50
CA ASP A 80 -14.81 -10.64 10.24
C ASP A 80 -14.62 -11.16 8.80
N GLU A 81 -15.44 -10.73 7.83
CA GLU A 81 -15.17 -11.02 6.41
C GLU A 81 -13.92 -10.25 5.95
N GLN A 82 -12.97 -10.95 5.32
CA GLN A 82 -11.71 -10.38 4.86
C GLN A 82 -11.57 -10.40 3.33
N ASP A 83 -12.41 -11.14 2.62
CA ASP A 83 -12.33 -11.26 1.17
C ASP A 83 -13.00 -10.05 0.49
N ILE A 84 -12.19 -9.24 -0.21
CA ILE A 84 -12.66 -8.05 -0.93
C ILE A 84 -13.68 -8.37 -2.04
N ARG A 85 -13.81 -9.63 -2.47
CA ARG A 85 -14.81 -10.05 -3.46
C ARG A 85 -16.22 -10.13 -2.90
N ASN A 86 -16.30 -10.33 -1.58
CA ASN A 86 -17.55 -10.38 -0.82
C ASN A 86 -17.92 -9.02 -0.21
N MET A 87 -17.20 -7.95 -0.55
CA MET A 87 -17.45 -6.58 -0.12
C MET A 87 -18.06 -5.78 -1.27
N GLY A 88 -18.22 -4.49 -1.10
CA GLY A 88 -18.65 -3.54 -2.13
C GLY A 88 -19.79 -2.64 -1.66
N GLY A 89 -19.93 -1.48 -2.31
CA GLY A 89 -21.08 -0.59 -2.15
C GLY A 89 -21.25 0.10 -0.78
N VAL A 90 -20.28 -0.02 0.13
CA VAL A 90 -20.41 0.47 1.53
C VAL A 90 -19.94 1.92 1.74
N ARG A 91 -19.60 2.65 0.68
CA ARG A 91 -19.14 4.04 0.77
C ARG A 91 -20.04 4.94 1.62
N LYS A 92 -21.37 4.79 1.50
CA LYS A 92 -22.34 5.61 2.23
C LYS A 92 -22.53 5.14 3.69
N LYS A 93 -22.19 3.91 4.00
CA LYS A 93 -22.35 3.30 5.34
C LYS A 93 -21.11 3.51 6.20
N LEU A 94 -19.92 3.62 5.58
CA LEU A 94 -18.63 3.78 6.23
C LEU A 94 -17.92 5.06 5.74
N PRO A 95 -18.49 6.28 5.97
CA PRO A 95 -17.96 7.50 5.38
C PRO A 95 -16.59 7.89 5.94
N TYR A 96 -16.32 7.74 7.23
CA TYR A 96 -15.02 8.08 7.83
C TYR A 96 -13.95 7.07 7.41
N THR A 97 -14.25 5.77 7.53
CA THR A 97 -13.35 4.71 7.06
C THR A 97 -13.03 4.86 5.58
N TYR A 98 -14.00 5.25 4.75
CA TYR A 98 -13.79 5.54 3.33
C TYR A 98 -12.76 6.65 3.11
N ILE A 99 -12.89 7.78 3.84
CA ILE A 99 -11.97 8.92 3.71
C ILE A 99 -10.56 8.52 4.16
N PHE A 100 -10.43 7.82 5.29
CA PHE A 100 -9.13 7.38 5.80
C PHE A 100 -8.44 6.39 4.85
N MET A 101 -9.18 5.43 4.33
CA MET A 101 -8.66 4.49 3.34
C MET A 101 -8.31 5.19 2.01
N LEU A 102 -9.07 6.20 1.60
CA LEU A 102 -8.75 7.01 0.42
C LEU A 102 -7.45 7.78 0.61
N LEU A 103 -7.30 8.50 1.73
CA LEU A 103 -6.09 9.26 2.05
C LEU A 103 -4.86 8.34 2.14
N GLY A 104 -4.98 7.20 2.81
CA GLY A 104 -3.91 6.21 2.89
C GLY A 104 -3.53 5.63 1.53
N THR A 105 -4.52 5.36 0.67
CA THR A 105 -4.31 4.87 -0.70
C THR A 105 -3.62 5.92 -1.57
N LEU A 106 -4.06 7.17 -1.53
CA LEU A 106 -3.44 8.29 -2.24
C LEU A 106 -1.98 8.51 -1.78
N ALA A 107 -1.74 8.47 -0.46
CA ALA A 107 -0.38 8.59 0.08
C ALA A 107 0.51 7.42 -0.38
N LEU A 108 0.01 6.18 -0.31
CA LEU A 108 0.75 5.01 -0.75
C LEU A 108 1.07 5.01 -2.25
N THR A 109 0.14 5.46 -3.08
CA THR A 109 0.32 5.50 -4.55
C THR A 109 1.20 6.65 -5.02
N GLY A 110 1.54 7.59 -4.13
CA GLY A 110 2.38 8.73 -4.47
C GLY A 110 1.62 9.84 -5.19
N PHE A 111 0.40 10.13 -4.74
CA PHE A 111 -0.34 11.28 -5.27
C PHE A 111 0.38 12.58 -4.91
N PRO A 112 0.51 13.55 -5.83
CA PRO A 112 1.18 14.83 -5.57
C PRO A 112 0.71 15.50 -4.28
N PHE A 113 1.62 16.16 -3.59
CA PHE A 113 1.44 16.83 -2.30
C PHE A 113 1.26 15.92 -1.07
N LEU A 114 1.19 14.60 -1.23
CA LEU A 114 1.16 13.66 -0.11
C LEU A 114 2.57 13.10 0.18
N SER A 115 2.76 12.61 1.40
CA SER A 115 4.08 12.19 1.91
C SER A 115 4.75 11.10 1.09
N GLY A 116 3.96 10.15 0.55
CA GLY A 116 4.47 9.06 -0.28
C GLY A 116 5.00 9.51 -1.64
N PHE A 117 4.51 10.62 -2.20
CA PHE A 117 5.05 11.22 -3.41
C PHE A 117 6.52 11.62 -3.19
N TYR A 118 6.79 12.48 -2.22
CA TYR A 118 8.14 12.97 -1.96
C TYR A 118 9.11 11.86 -1.56
N SER A 119 8.68 10.93 -0.71
CA SER A 119 9.60 9.91 -0.18
C SER A 119 9.90 8.80 -1.19
N LYS A 120 8.93 8.38 -2.00
CA LYS A 120 9.11 7.34 -3.00
C LYS A 120 9.86 7.85 -4.23
N ASP A 121 9.49 9.04 -4.72
CA ASP A 121 10.17 9.66 -5.85
C ASP A 121 11.64 9.92 -5.54
N ALA A 122 11.96 10.41 -4.32
CA ALA A 122 13.34 10.56 -3.88
C ALA A 122 14.14 9.25 -3.94
N ILE A 123 13.54 8.10 -3.56
CA ILE A 123 14.22 6.79 -3.66
C ILE A 123 14.57 6.46 -5.11
N ILE A 124 13.61 6.61 -6.03
CA ILE A 124 13.79 6.29 -7.45
C ILE A 124 14.80 7.23 -8.08
N GLU A 125 14.70 8.53 -7.77
CA GLU A 125 15.62 9.55 -8.26
C GLU A 125 17.05 9.31 -7.80
N PHE A 126 17.27 9.06 -6.50
CA PHE A 126 18.61 8.74 -5.98
C PHE A 126 19.21 7.48 -6.61
N ALA A 127 18.40 6.44 -6.82
CA ALA A 127 18.84 5.24 -7.50
C ALA A 127 19.32 5.56 -8.94
N TYR A 128 18.56 6.37 -9.67
CA TYR A 128 18.88 6.78 -11.03
C TYR A 128 20.14 7.67 -11.09
N LEU A 129 20.24 8.66 -10.19
CA LEU A 129 21.36 9.61 -10.14
C LEU A 129 22.71 8.96 -9.79
N LYS A 130 22.70 7.76 -9.22
CA LYS A 130 23.94 7.02 -8.93
C LYS A 130 24.75 6.66 -10.18
N LYS A 131 24.17 6.75 -11.39
CA LYS A 131 24.82 6.49 -12.70
C LYS A 131 25.60 5.16 -12.74
N SER A 132 25.13 4.14 -12.02
CA SER A 132 25.68 2.79 -12.04
C SER A 132 24.67 1.82 -12.64
N SER A 133 25.13 0.71 -13.22
CA SER A 133 24.23 -0.32 -13.74
C SER A 133 23.23 -0.77 -12.69
N LEU A 134 23.69 -0.98 -11.45
CA LEU A 134 22.83 -1.35 -10.32
C LEU A 134 21.80 -0.26 -9.99
N GLY A 135 22.20 1.02 -10.02
CA GLY A 135 21.30 2.14 -9.80
C GLY A 135 20.19 2.22 -10.86
N ASN A 136 20.54 2.04 -12.13
CA ASN A 136 19.57 2.03 -13.22
C ASN A 136 18.56 0.86 -13.09
N TYR A 137 19.03 -0.34 -12.73
CA TYR A 137 18.15 -1.47 -12.46
C TYR A 137 17.23 -1.18 -11.26
N ALA A 138 17.75 -0.60 -10.18
CA ALA A 138 16.99 -0.24 -9.00
C ALA A 138 15.90 0.81 -9.34
N ALA A 139 16.22 1.82 -10.12
CA ALA A 139 15.24 2.82 -10.55
C ALA A 139 14.15 2.19 -11.43
N THR A 140 14.52 1.34 -12.40
CA THR A 140 13.56 0.64 -13.27
C THR A 140 12.61 -0.26 -12.47
N VAL A 141 13.17 -1.09 -11.57
CA VAL A 141 12.36 -1.95 -10.68
C VAL A 141 11.48 -1.10 -9.76
N GLY A 142 12.00 0.03 -9.26
CA GLY A 142 11.23 1.00 -8.49
C GLY A 142 10.00 1.50 -9.24
N ILE A 143 10.15 1.96 -10.49
CA ILE A 143 9.05 2.43 -11.33
C ILE A 143 8.02 1.32 -11.58
N LEU A 144 8.46 0.13 -11.97
CA LEU A 144 7.57 -1.03 -12.19
C LEU A 144 6.79 -1.39 -10.93
N THR A 145 7.46 -1.41 -9.78
CA THR A 145 6.83 -1.70 -8.50
C THR A 145 5.85 -0.60 -8.09
N ALA A 146 6.14 0.68 -8.39
CA ALA A 146 5.21 1.78 -8.14
C ALA A 146 3.93 1.63 -8.97
N PHE A 147 4.06 1.21 -10.23
CA PHE A 147 2.92 0.91 -11.09
C PHE A 147 2.05 -0.22 -10.54
N LEU A 148 2.66 -1.35 -10.13
CA LEU A 148 1.94 -2.45 -9.48
C LEU A 148 1.28 -2.00 -8.17
N THR A 149 1.96 -1.16 -7.38
CA THR A 149 1.42 -0.57 -6.15
C THR A 149 0.13 0.20 -6.42
N SER A 150 0.08 1.01 -7.46
CA SER A 150 -1.13 1.73 -7.86
C SER A 150 -2.25 0.77 -8.22
N ILE A 151 -1.99 -0.24 -9.04
CA ILE A 151 -3.03 -1.18 -9.49
C ILE A 151 -3.66 -1.93 -8.30
N TYR A 152 -2.86 -2.57 -7.43
CA TYR A 152 -3.44 -3.34 -6.33
C TYR A 152 -4.12 -2.46 -5.27
N SER A 153 -3.61 -1.25 -5.05
CA SER A 153 -4.20 -0.34 -4.06
C SER A 153 -5.56 0.19 -4.50
N TRP A 154 -5.69 0.63 -5.75
CA TRP A 154 -6.96 1.05 -6.31
C TRP A 154 -7.93 -0.11 -6.50
N ARG A 155 -7.44 -1.31 -6.87
CA ARG A 155 -8.27 -2.53 -6.91
C ARG A 155 -8.87 -2.83 -5.53
N LEU A 156 -8.06 -2.79 -4.46
CA LEU A 156 -8.54 -2.97 -3.09
C LEU A 156 -9.60 -1.93 -2.75
N PHE A 157 -9.30 -0.65 -2.97
CA PHE A 157 -10.18 0.46 -2.62
C PHE A 157 -11.54 0.38 -3.35
N PHE A 158 -11.52 0.19 -4.67
CA PHE A 158 -12.76 0.13 -5.45
C PHE A 158 -13.59 -1.11 -5.14
N LYS A 159 -12.96 -2.26 -4.97
CA LYS A 159 -13.70 -3.49 -4.62
C LYS A 159 -14.33 -3.43 -3.24
N THR A 160 -13.70 -2.75 -2.28
CA THR A 160 -14.22 -2.63 -0.92
C THR A 160 -15.37 -1.62 -0.83
N PHE A 161 -15.23 -0.45 -1.44
CA PHE A 161 -16.16 0.67 -1.19
C PHE A 161 -17.14 0.95 -2.33
N HIS A 162 -16.79 0.57 -3.56
CA HIS A 162 -17.58 0.85 -4.76
C HIS A 162 -18.15 -0.44 -5.35
N GLY A 163 -18.97 -0.27 -6.38
CA GLY A 163 -19.63 -1.40 -7.04
C GLY A 163 -20.91 -1.87 -6.34
N SER A 164 -21.39 -3.04 -6.72
CA SER A 164 -22.56 -3.69 -6.11
C SER A 164 -22.17 -4.35 -4.79
N TYR A 165 -23.07 -4.30 -3.82
CA TYR A 165 -22.91 -5.04 -2.57
C TYR A 165 -22.98 -6.54 -2.83
N ASN A 166 -21.96 -7.29 -2.46
CA ASN A 166 -21.81 -8.70 -2.83
C ASN A 166 -21.84 -9.67 -1.64
N ASN A 167 -22.00 -9.17 -0.41
CA ASN A 167 -22.03 -10.03 0.75
C ASN A 167 -23.40 -10.71 0.87
N LYS A 168 -23.39 -12.06 0.78
CA LYS A 168 -24.62 -12.88 0.90
C LYS A 168 -25.01 -13.20 2.35
N LYS A 169 -24.08 -13.01 3.30
CA LYS A 169 -24.27 -13.40 4.69
C LYS A 169 -24.73 -12.22 5.57
N ILE A 170 -24.36 -11.02 5.20
CA ILE A 170 -24.61 -9.82 6.00
C ILE A 170 -25.41 -8.85 5.15
N PRO A 171 -26.62 -8.46 5.53
CA PRO A 171 -27.38 -7.45 4.80
C PRO A 171 -26.70 -6.06 4.95
N ILE A 172 -26.72 -5.26 3.90
CA ILE A 172 -26.08 -3.92 3.88
C ILE A 172 -26.54 -3.00 5.00
N ASN A 173 -27.77 -3.22 5.51
CA ASN A 173 -28.35 -2.42 6.60
C ASN A 173 -27.70 -2.68 7.96
N GLU A 174 -27.03 -3.82 8.14
CA GLU A 174 -26.32 -4.18 9.36
C GLU A 174 -24.86 -3.68 9.35
N THR A 175 -24.35 -3.21 8.22
CA THR A 175 -23.02 -2.59 8.17
C THR A 175 -23.09 -1.19 8.76
N HIS A 176 -22.24 -0.90 9.73
CA HIS A 176 -22.16 0.39 10.41
C HIS A 176 -20.71 0.78 10.66
N GLU A 177 -20.47 2.06 10.84
CA GLU A 177 -19.13 2.60 11.13
C GLU A 177 -18.62 2.05 12.46
N SER A 178 -17.32 1.87 12.57
CA SER A 178 -16.68 1.48 13.82
C SER A 178 -16.82 2.58 14.88
N PRO A 179 -16.80 2.25 16.19
CA PRO A 179 -16.77 3.24 17.25
C PRO A 179 -15.63 4.25 17.06
N LEU A 180 -15.84 5.51 17.46
CA LEU A 180 -14.86 6.60 17.32
C LEU A 180 -13.48 6.28 17.91
N VAL A 181 -13.42 5.39 18.89
CA VAL A 181 -12.15 4.94 19.50
C VAL A 181 -11.32 4.07 18.56
N MET A 182 -11.93 3.48 17.52
CA MET A 182 -11.27 2.64 16.52
C MET A 182 -10.95 3.39 15.21
N LEU A 183 -11.47 4.60 15.07
CA LEU A 183 -11.26 5.51 13.93
C LEU A 183 -10.17 6.54 14.25
#